data_0734a5c899462dd4af42c5382048206a
#
_entry.id   0734a5c899462dd4af42c5382048206a
#
_cell.length_a   1.000
_cell.length_b   1.000
_cell.length_c   1.000
_cell.angle_alpha   90.00
_cell.angle_beta   90.00
_cell.angle_gamma   90.00
#
_symmetry.space_group_name_H-M   'P 1'
#
loop_
_entity.id
_entity.type
_entity.pdbx_description
1 polymer ?
#
loop_
_entity_poly.entity_id
_entity_poly.type
_entity_poly.pdbx_seq_one_letter_code
_entity_poly.pdbx_strand_id
1 'polypeptide(L)'
;MSEQVFENIVVGSGPSAFAAAFALKNLGQPYLVLDVGNEPSRPLQDEISELSRIDPSEWPPSVRDELFPLPRTSAEGVDKRHAFGSGFVYDVPEGERIVCSNCIVDVSFARGGFGNVWGAAALPFSSTELADWPIDVGKMQDAYKRVLRYVPLCGGPDSLQRSFPLW
;
A
#
# COMPACT_ATOMS: atom_id res chain seq x y z
N MET A 1 12.14 -10.84 -34.16
CA MET A 1 12.01 -10.02 -32.95
C MET A 1 13.20 -10.38 -32.08
N SER A 2 14.04 -9.41 -31.69
CA SER A 2 15.15 -9.68 -30.75
C SER A 2 14.57 -9.99 -29.38
N GLU A 3 14.97 -11.12 -28.82
CA GLU A 3 14.65 -11.50 -27.43
C GLU A 3 15.38 -10.51 -26.50
N GLN A 4 14.61 -9.81 -25.68
CA GLN A 4 15.17 -8.88 -24.71
C GLN A 4 15.25 -9.61 -23.36
N VAL A 5 16.47 -9.77 -22.83
CA VAL A 5 16.72 -10.42 -21.55
C VAL A 5 16.94 -9.35 -20.48
N PHE A 6 16.28 -9.48 -19.34
CA PHE A 6 16.47 -8.63 -18.18
C PHE A 6 17.08 -9.44 -17.03
N GLU A 7 18.14 -8.94 -16.44
CA GLU A 7 18.77 -9.56 -15.27
C GLU A 7 17.98 -9.34 -13.98
N ASN A 8 17.24 -8.22 -13.92
CA ASN A 8 16.43 -7.86 -12.75
C ASN A 8 14.97 -7.75 -13.16
N ILE A 9 14.11 -8.48 -12.47
CA ILE A 9 12.65 -8.41 -12.65
C ILE A 9 12.03 -8.07 -11.29
N VAL A 10 11.25 -6.99 -11.28
CA VAL A 10 10.45 -6.56 -10.12
C VAL A 10 9.01 -6.95 -10.39
N VAL A 11 8.43 -7.77 -9.52
CA VAL A 11 7.04 -8.21 -9.64
C VAL A 11 6.15 -7.37 -8.73
N GLY A 12 5.11 -6.77 -9.31
CA GLY A 12 4.21 -5.82 -8.65
C GLY A 12 4.65 -4.37 -8.84
N SER A 13 3.77 -3.45 -8.47
CA SER A 13 4.00 -1.99 -8.51
C SER A 13 3.65 -1.28 -7.19
N GLY A 14 3.48 -2.04 -6.11
CA GLY A 14 3.23 -1.49 -4.77
C GLY A 14 4.48 -0.78 -4.18
N PRO A 15 4.38 -0.21 -2.97
CA PRO A 15 5.46 0.56 -2.34
C PRO A 15 6.80 -0.18 -2.27
N SER A 16 6.79 -1.48 -1.97
CA SER A 16 8.02 -2.30 -1.92
C SER A 16 8.67 -2.45 -3.30
N ALA A 17 7.85 -2.67 -4.34
CA ALA A 17 8.34 -2.76 -5.72
C ALA A 17 8.91 -1.42 -6.20
N PHE A 18 8.24 -0.30 -5.84
CA PHE A 18 8.77 1.04 -6.10
C PHE A 18 10.15 1.23 -5.47
N ALA A 19 10.33 0.84 -4.20
CA ALA A 19 11.61 0.95 -3.50
C ALA A 19 12.72 0.12 -4.18
N ALA A 20 12.40 -1.10 -4.61
CA ALA A 20 13.32 -1.97 -5.34
C ALA A 20 13.72 -1.38 -6.70
N ALA A 21 12.73 -0.96 -7.50
CA ALA A 21 12.95 -0.34 -8.80
C ALA A 21 13.77 0.96 -8.68
N PHE A 22 13.48 1.77 -7.65
CA PHE A 22 14.23 2.98 -7.36
C PHE A 22 15.70 2.69 -7.00
N ALA A 23 15.95 1.65 -6.20
CA ALA A 23 17.29 1.23 -5.86
C ALA A 23 18.08 0.76 -7.11
N LEU A 24 17.48 -0.08 -7.94
CA LEU A 24 18.06 -0.56 -9.19
C LEU A 24 18.39 0.61 -10.14
N LYS A 25 17.46 1.56 -10.27
CA LYS A 25 17.68 2.77 -11.06
C LYS A 25 18.91 3.56 -10.57
N ASN A 26 19.02 3.76 -9.25
CA ASN A 26 20.14 4.51 -8.66
C ASN A 26 21.49 3.78 -8.82
N LEU A 27 21.45 2.45 -8.93
CA LEU A 27 22.63 1.63 -9.22
C LEU A 27 22.96 1.53 -10.72
N GLY A 28 22.16 2.17 -11.58
CA GLY A 28 22.31 2.07 -13.03
C GLY A 28 22.02 0.68 -13.59
N GLN A 29 21.30 -0.17 -12.83
CA GLN A 29 20.98 -1.53 -13.23
C GLN A 29 19.69 -1.53 -14.07
N PRO A 30 19.67 -2.16 -15.26
CA PRO A 30 18.45 -2.33 -16.02
C PRO A 30 17.49 -3.28 -15.28
N TYR A 31 16.20 -2.99 -15.34
CA TYR A 31 15.18 -3.82 -14.73
C TYR A 31 13.87 -3.79 -15.53
N LEU A 32 13.07 -4.82 -15.37
CA LEU A 32 11.70 -4.92 -15.88
C LEU A 32 10.74 -4.95 -14.70
N VAL A 33 9.66 -4.19 -14.76
CA VAL A 33 8.54 -4.28 -13.81
C VAL A 33 7.41 -5.05 -14.47
N LEU A 34 6.92 -6.09 -13.80
CA LEU A 34 5.76 -6.87 -14.19
C LEU A 34 4.66 -6.64 -13.16
N ASP A 35 3.49 -6.25 -13.63
CA ASP A 35 2.31 -6.03 -12.78
C ASP A 35 1.05 -6.43 -13.52
N VAL A 36 0.03 -6.90 -12.82
CA VAL A 36 -1.29 -7.17 -13.41
C VAL A 36 -1.92 -5.86 -13.85
N GLY A 37 -1.79 -4.82 -13.02
CA GLY A 37 -2.08 -3.45 -13.38
C GLY A 37 -3.55 -3.10 -13.45
N ASN A 38 -4.41 -3.73 -12.63
CA ASN A 38 -5.82 -3.37 -12.56
C ASN A 38 -5.97 -1.89 -12.16
N GLU A 39 -6.84 -1.20 -12.87
CA GLU A 39 -7.17 0.21 -12.63
C GLU A 39 -8.69 0.39 -12.44
N PRO A 40 -9.13 1.45 -11.77
CA PRO A 40 -10.55 1.78 -11.72
C PRO A 40 -11.11 1.97 -13.14
N SER A 41 -12.39 1.66 -13.34
CA SER A 41 -13.04 1.95 -14.62
C SER A 41 -12.99 3.44 -14.94
N ARG A 42 -13.02 3.80 -16.24
CA ARG A 42 -13.00 5.22 -16.66
C ARG A 42 -14.08 6.06 -15.98
N PRO A 43 -15.35 5.63 -15.94
CA PRO A 43 -16.41 6.41 -15.27
C PRO A 43 -16.09 6.67 -13.79
N LEU A 44 -15.54 5.67 -13.09
CA LEU A 44 -15.16 5.81 -11.69
C LEU A 44 -13.96 6.78 -11.51
N GLN A 45 -12.98 6.74 -12.41
CA GLN A 45 -11.86 7.70 -12.41
C GLN A 45 -12.35 9.14 -12.59
N ASP A 46 -13.29 9.35 -13.51
CA ASP A 46 -13.86 10.65 -13.79
C ASP A 46 -14.66 11.15 -12.57
N GLU A 47 -15.49 10.31 -11.95
CA GLU A 47 -16.24 10.62 -10.72
C GLU A 47 -15.30 10.96 -9.54
N ILE A 48 -14.27 10.18 -9.28
CA ILE A 48 -13.26 10.48 -8.25
C ILE A 48 -12.58 11.83 -8.53
N SER A 49 -12.27 12.09 -9.80
CA SER A 49 -11.63 13.35 -10.20
C SER A 49 -12.55 14.55 -9.99
N GLU A 50 -13.84 14.41 -10.21
CA GLU A 50 -14.84 15.46 -9.94
C GLU A 50 -15.00 15.69 -8.44
N LEU A 51 -15.20 14.63 -7.67
CA LEU A 51 -15.35 14.71 -6.21
C LEU A 51 -14.13 15.30 -5.50
N SER A 52 -12.94 15.06 -6.03
CA SER A 52 -11.70 15.60 -5.45
C SER A 52 -11.59 17.14 -5.55
N ARG A 53 -12.42 17.78 -6.37
CA ARG A 53 -12.41 19.22 -6.61
C ARG A 53 -13.41 20.00 -5.76
N ILE A 54 -14.29 19.29 -5.07
CA ILE A 54 -15.34 19.88 -4.23
C ILE A 54 -15.13 19.52 -2.77
N ASP A 55 -15.63 20.40 -1.89
CA ASP A 55 -15.55 20.14 -0.45
C ASP A 55 -16.31 18.85 -0.09
N PRO A 56 -15.77 17.97 0.76
CA PRO A 56 -16.46 16.75 1.17
C PRO A 56 -17.86 16.98 1.79
N SER A 57 -18.12 18.16 2.35
CA SER A 57 -19.45 18.52 2.85
C SER A 57 -20.50 18.68 1.74
N GLU A 58 -20.05 18.92 0.52
CA GLU A 58 -20.89 19.10 -0.68
C GLU A 58 -21.03 17.83 -1.51
N TRP A 59 -20.38 16.72 -1.10
CA TRP A 59 -20.50 15.46 -1.81
C TRP A 59 -21.94 14.93 -1.80
N PRO A 60 -22.39 14.29 -2.90
CA PRO A 60 -23.72 13.67 -2.96
C PRO A 60 -23.96 12.71 -1.80
N PRO A 61 -25.20 12.65 -1.26
CA PRO A 61 -25.53 11.72 -0.18
C PRO A 61 -25.18 10.26 -0.49
N SER A 62 -25.37 9.81 -1.74
CA SER A 62 -25.01 8.47 -2.19
C SER A 62 -23.54 8.13 -1.97
N VAL A 63 -22.65 9.08 -2.27
CA VAL A 63 -21.20 8.94 -2.03
C VAL A 63 -20.90 8.88 -0.54
N ARG A 64 -21.56 9.70 0.27
CA ARG A 64 -21.38 9.69 1.73
C ARG A 64 -21.85 8.38 2.35
N ASP A 65 -22.98 7.86 1.89
CA ASP A 65 -23.55 6.60 2.37
C ASP A 65 -22.64 5.42 2.02
N GLU A 66 -21.99 5.45 0.87
CA GLU A 66 -21.01 4.45 0.47
C GLU A 66 -19.69 4.57 1.27
N LEU A 67 -19.22 5.79 1.54
CA LEU A 67 -18.03 6.03 2.36
C LEU A 67 -18.22 5.67 3.83
N PHE A 68 -19.44 5.85 4.34
CA PHE A 68 -19.78 5.63 5.73
C PHE A 68 -20.92 4.61 5.89
N PRO A 69 -20.85 3.44 5.26
CA PRO A 69 -21.86 2.43 5.47
C PRO A 69 -21.92 2.11 6.96
N LEU A 70 -23.12 1.87 7.48
CA LEU A 70 -23.29 1.39 8.84
C LEU A 70 -22.41 0.14 9.03
N PRO A 71 -21.65 0.04 10.13
CA PRO A 71 -20.78 -1.09 10.36
C PRO A 71 -21.63 -2.38 10.36
N ARG A 72 -21.31 -3.29 9.46
CA ARG A 72 -21.84 -4.64 9.50
C ARG A 72 -21.02 -5.40 10.54
N THR A 73 -21.65 -5.79 11.62
CA THR A 73 -21.08 -6.74 12.57
C THR A 73 -21.34 -8.15 12.04
N SER A 74 -20.33 -8.77 11.47
CA SER A 74 -20.33 -10.20 11.20
C SER A 74 -19.84 -10.95 12.43
N ALA A 75 -20.13 -12.25 12.53
CA ALA A 75 -19.57 -13.10 13.58
C ALA A 75 -18.03 -13.15 13.55
N GLU A 76 -17.41 -12.68 12.49
CA GLU A 76 -15.96 -12.66 12.23
C GLU A 76 -15.29 -11.31 12.56
N GLY A 77 -16.04 -10.31 13.00
CA GLY A 77 -15.50 -9.00 13.37
C GLY A 77 -16.18 -7.83 12.64
N VAL A 78 -15.55 -6.65 12.73
CA VAL A 78 -16.02 -5.45 12.04
C VAL A 78 -15.43 -5.43 10.64
N ASP A 79 -16.28 -5.38 9.62
CA ASP A 79 -15.83 -5.26 8.23
C ASP A 79 -14.93 -4.02 8.05
N LYS A 80 -13.79 -4.24 7.41
CA LYS A 80 -12.88 -3.15 7.08
C LYS A 80 -13.57 -2.20 6.11
N ARG A 81 -13.62 -0.92 6.46
CA ARG A 81 -14.18 0.10 5.58
C ARG A 81 -13.24 0.35 4.42
N HIS A 82 -13.77 0.29 3.22
CA HIS A 82 -13.05 0.63 2.01
C HIS A 82 -13.27 2.11 1.68
N ALA A 83 -12.23 2.79 1.22
CA ALA A 83 -12.38 4.15 0.70
C ALA A 83 -13.22 4.12 -0.59
N PHE A 84 -13.98 5.19 -0.85
CA PHE A 84 -14.75 5.34 -2.08
C PHE A 84 -13.90 5.07 -3.32
N GLY A 85 -14.41 4.26 -4.24
CA GLY A 85 -13.72 3.90 -5.47
C GLY A 85 -12.55 2.95 -5.33
N SER A 86 -12.26 2.43 -4.13
CA SER A 86 -11.11 1.54 -3.89
C SER A 86 -11.40 0.06 -4.13
N GLY A 87 -12.59 -0.31 -4.54
CA GLY A 87 -13.00 -1.71 -4.76
C GLY A 87 -12.05 -2.49 -5.67
N PHE A 88 -11.54 -1.85 -6.71
CA PHE A 88 -10.60 -2.47 -7.67
C PHE A 88 -9.30 -2.98 -7.02
N VAL A 89 -8.92 -2.44 -5.85
CA VAL A 89 -7.73 -2.87 -5.11
C VAL A 89 -7.90 -4.26 -4.51
N TYR A 90 -9.15 -4.61 -4.18
CA TYR A 90 -9.54 -5.88 -3.55
C TYR A 90 -10.15 -6.87 -4.54
N ASP A 91 -10.23 -6.48 -5.81
CA ASP A 91 -10.73 -7.34 -6.87
C ASP A 91 -9.67 -8.37 -7.27
N VAL A 92 -9.84 -9.57 -6.72
CA VAL A 92 -8.97 -10.71 -6.96
C VAL A 92 -9.79 -11.80 -7.64
N PRO A 93 -9.37 -12.29 -8.83
CA PRO A 93 -10.07 -13.35 -9.53
C PRO A 93 -10.25 -14.59 -8.64
N GLU A 94 -11.38 -15.26 -8.85
CA GLU A 94 -11.64 -16.54 -8.18
C GLU A 94 -10.55 -17.55 -8.56
N GLY A 95 -9.95 -18.20 -7.56
CA GLY A 95 -8.81 -19.11 -7.75
C GLY A 95 -7.43 -18.48 -7.52
N GLU A 96 -7.30 -17.15 -7.53
CA GLU A 96 -6.06 -16.43 -7.22
C GLU A 96 -5.98 -15.97 -5.74
N ARG A 97 -7.01 -16.27 -4.96
CA ARG A 97 -7.04 -15.95 -3.54
C ARG A 97 -6.15 -16.89 -2.75
N ILE A 98 -5.32 -16.32 -1.89
CA ILE A 98 -4.49 -17.11 -0.98
C ILE A 98 -5.34 -17.54 0.21
N VAL A 99 -5.44 -18.84 0.42
CA VAL A 99 -6.14 -19.45 1.56
C VAL A 99 -5.11 -19.90 2.59
N CYS A 100 -5.16 -19.32 3.77
CA CYS A 100 -4.28 -19.67 4.90
C CYS A 100 -5.11 -20.18 6.07
N SER A 101 -4.60 -21.16 6.83
CA SER A 101 -5.31 -21.75 7.95
C SER A 101 -5.30 -20.93 9.24
N ASN A 102 -4.26 -20.10 9.45
CA ASN A 102 -4.05 -19.36 10.70
C ASN A 102 -3.70 -17.89 10.49
N CYS A 103 -3.85 -17.38 9.30
CA CYS A 103 -3.61 -15.98 8.99
C CYS A 103 -4.51 -15.52 7.83
N ILE A 104 -4.69 -14.21 7.72
CA ILE A 104 -5.35 -13.59 6.58
C ILE A 104 -4.24 -13.01 5.70
N VAL A 105 -4.24 -13.40 4.43
CA VAL A 105 -3.32 -12.85 3.43
C VAL A 105 -4.15 -12.22 2.32
N ASP A 106 -4.13 -10.90 2.27
CA ASP A 106 -4.73 -10.15 1.19
C ASP A 106 -3.70 -9.96 0.06
N VAL A 107 -4.15 -10.13 -1.16
CA VAL A 107 -3.40 -9.82 -2.37
C VAL A 107 -4.13 -8.74 -3.15
N SER A 108 -3.39 -7.96 -3.92
CA SER A 108 -3.98 -6.93 -4.79
C SER A 108 -3.35 -7.02 -6.17
N PHE A 109 -4.20 -7.04 -7.19
CA PHE A 109 -3.79 -6.96 -8.59
C PHE A 109 -3.90 -5.54 -9.15
N ALA A 110 -4.21 -4.58 -8.28
CA ALA A 110 -4.27 -3.18 -8.65
C ALA A 110 -2.87 -2.63 -8.94
N ARG A 111 -2.75 -1.79 -9.94
CA ARG A 111 -1.57 -0.97 -10.16
C ARG A 111 -1.32 -0.09 -8.93
N GLY A 112 -0.14 -0.20 -8.32
CA GLY A 112 0.18 0.43 -7.03
C GLY A 112 -0.17 -0.42 -5.82
N GLY A 113 -0.88 -1.55 -5.99
CA GLY A 113 -1.26 -2.47 -4.93
C GLY A 113 -2.03 -1.78 -3.80
N PHE A 114 -1.82 -2.25 -2.57
CA PHE A 114 -2.41 -1.63 -1.36
C PHE A 114 -1.88 -0.23 -1.04
N GLY A 115 -0.89 0.28 -1.79
CA GLY A 115 -0.50 1.69 -1.71
C GLY A 115 -1.64 2.66 -2.04
N ASN A 116 -2.63 2.23 -2.83
CA ASN A 116 -3.81 3.02 -3.17
C ASN A 116 -4.78 3.24 -1.99
N VAL A 117 -4.72 2.39 -0.98
CA VAL A 117 -5.63 2.40 0.18
C VAL A 117 -4.88 2.48 1.50
N TRP A 118 -3.59 2.79 1.41
CA TRP A 118 -2.76 2.96 2.59
C TRP A 118 -3.15 4.22 3.35
N GLY A 119 -3.47 4.08 4.63
CA GLY A 119 -3.80 5.21 5.50
C GLY A 119 -2.61 6.09 5.88
N ALA A 120 -1.46 5.93 5.21
CA ALA A 120 -0.22 6.67 5.42
C ALA A 120 0.34 6.63 6.86
N ALA A 121 -0.11 5.69 7.68
CA ALA A 121 0.51 5.43 8.98
C ALA A 121 1.82 4.68 8.78
N ALA A 122 2.94 5.30 9.13
CA ALA A 122 4.27 4.71 9.03
C ALA A 122 4.89 4.62 10.41
N LEU A 123 5.01 3.40 10.92
CA LEU A 123 5.66 3.12 12.20
C LEU A 123 6.88 2.23 11.93
N PRO A 124 8.06 2.58 12.45
CA PRO A 124 9.23 1.71 12.34
C PRO A 124 9.07 0.50 13.25
N PHE A 125 9.57 -0.63 12.84
CA PHE A 125 9.73 -1.76 13.75
C PHE A 125 10.78 -1.45 14.80
N SER A 126 10.48 -1.76 16.06
CA SER A 126 11.44 -1.67 17.16
C SER A 126 12.52 -2.74 17.05
N SER A 127 13.63 -2.55 17.72
CA SER A 127 14.70 -3.56 17.78
C SER A 127 14.22 -4.89 18.35
N THR A 128 13.25 -4.88 19.26
CA THR A 128 12.66 -6.09 19.86
C THR A 128 11.84 -6.87 18.82
N GLU A 129 11.05 -6.16 18.00
CA GLU A 129 10.26 -6.80 16.93
C GLU A 129 11.14 -7.37 15.82
N LEU A 130 12.31 -6.78 15.59
CA LEU A 130 13.27 -7.22 14.58
C LEU A 130 14.23 -8.30 15.08
N ALA A 131 14.20 -8.68 16.38
CA ALA A 131 15.20 -9.54 16.99
C ALA A 131 15.31 -10.92 16.30
N ASP A 132 14.18 -11.47 15.86
CA ASP A 132 14.10 -12.78 15.22
C ASP A 132 14.14 -12.72 13.68
N TRP A 133 14.28 -11.53 13.10
CA TRP A 133 14.34 -11.37 11.66
C TRP A 133 15.78 -11.59 11.16
N PRO A 134 15.97 -12.21 9.98
CA PRO A 134 17.28 -12.45 9.41
C PRO A 134 17.90 -11.19 8.79
N ILE A 135 17.80 -10.05 9.49
CA ILE A 135 18.28 -8.75 9.05
C ILE A 135 19.06 -8.04 10.15
N ASP A 136 20.00 -7.22 9.74
CA ASP A 136 20.74 -6.35 10.65
C ASP A 136 19.90 -5.14 11.04
N VAL A 137 19.67 -4.95 12.36
CA VAL A 137 18.84 -3.85 12.89
C VAL A 137 19.40 -2.49 12.52
N GLY A 138 20.73 -2.32 12.54
CA GLY A 138 21.37 -1.04 12.16
C GLY A 138 21.15 -0.71 10.68
N LYS A 139 21.27 -1.72 9.80
CA LYS A 139 20.96 -1.54 8.38
C LYS A 139 19.49 -1.20 8.13
N MET A 140 18.58 -1.76 8.93
CA MET A 140 17.15 -1.42 8.84
C MET A 140 16.90 0.04 9.27
N GLN A 141 17.49 0.49 10.36
CA GLN A 141 17.38 1.89 10.79
C GLN A 141 17.92 2.86 9.73
N ASP A 142 19.04 2.54 9.10
CA ASP A 142 19.57 3.35 8.01
C ASP A 142 18.68 3.31 6.76
N ALA A 143 18.00 2.20 6.51
CA ALA A 143 16.99 2.12 5.45
C ALA A 143 15.79 3.03 5.73
N TYR A 144 15.28 3.07 6.97
CA TYR A 144 14.22 4.00 7.37
C TYR A 144 14.62 5.46 7.13
N LYS A 145 15.82 5.87 7.58
CA LYS A 145 16.33 7.23 7.32
C LYS A 145 16.40 7.56 5.84
N ARG A 146 16.75 6.59 4.98
CA ARG A 146 16.75 6.79 3.52
C ARG A 146 15.35 6.97 2.95
N VAL A 147 14.38 6.16 3.40
CA VAL A 147 12.99 6.25 2.95
C VAL A 147 12.39 7.61 3.27
N LEU A 148 12.67 8.16 4.45
CA LEU A 148 12.19 9.48 4.88
C LEU A 148 12.65 10.65 4.02
N ARG A 149 13.67 10.47 3.19
CA ARG A 149 14.07 11.50 2.22
C ARG A 149 13.10 11.62 1.05
N TYR A 150 12.29 10.58 0.83
CA TYR A 150 11.33 10.49 -0.29
C TYR A 150 9.88 10.49 0.18
N VAL A 151 9.64 10.01 1.38
CA VAL A 151 8.31 9.98 2.00
C VAL A 151 8.36 10.87 3.23
N PRO A 152 7.96 12.15 3.11
CA PRO A 152 7.98 13.07 4.24
C PRO A 152 7.04 12.57 5.33
N LEU A 153 7.55 12.53 6.56
CA LEU A 153 6.78 12.14 7.73
C LEU A 153 6.22 13.39 8.40
N CYS A 154 4.91 13.41 8.65
CA CYS A 154 4.27 14.38 9.52
C CYS A 154 4.07 13.75 10.90
N GLY A 155 4.60 14.37 11.93
CA GLY A 155 4.47 13.92 13.30
C GLY A 155 5.50 14.60 14.20
N GLY A 156 5.26 14.58 15.50
CA GLY A 156 6.15 15.09 16.52
C GLY A 156 6.33 14.08 17.65
N PRO A 157 7.28 14.31 18.55
CA PRO A 157 7.46 13.48 19.74
C PRO A 157 6.16 13.44 20.55
N ASP A 158 5.68 12.25 20.83
CA ASP A 158 4.50 12.01 21.66
C ASP A 158 4.74 10.89 22.67
N SER A 159 3.69 10.46 23.37
CA SER A 159 3.79 9.37 24.36
C SER A 159 4.14 8.01 23.75
N LEU A 160 3.94 7.83 22.44
CA LEU A 160 4.25 6.60 21.70
C LEU A 160 5.72 6.51 21.31
N GLN A 161 6.49 7.59 21.41
CA GLN A 161 7.90 7.63 21.03
C GLN A 161 8.76 6.58 21.76
N ARG A 162 8.35 6.15 22.96
CA ARG A 162 9.05 5.11 23.72
C ARG A 162 8.90 3.74 23.05
N SER A 163 7.73 3.46 22.46
CA SER A 163 7.41 2.20 21.82
C SER A 163 7.76 2.22 20.33
N PHE A 164 7.63 3.39 19.70
CA PHE A 164 7.89 3.61 18.28
C PHE A 164 8.83 4.81 18.13
N PRO A 165 10.14 4.64 18.42
CA PRO A 165 11.09 5.73 18.35
C PRO A 165 11.17 6.25 16.90
N LEU A 166 10.79 7.51 16.77
CA LEU A 166 11.13 8.28 15.57
C LEU A 166 12.62 8.60 15.73
N TRP A 167 13.47 7.84 15.06
CA TRP A 167 14.93 7.98 15.04
C TRP A 167 15.48 9.41 15.20
#